data_acc2d012f53ba13b57ee5cc86f7f5141
#
_entry.id   acc2d012f53ba13b57ee5cc86f7f5141
#
_cell.length_a   1.000
_cell.length_b   1.000
_cell.length_c   1.000
_cell.angle_alpha   90.00
_cell.angle_beta   90.00
_cell.angle_gamma   90.00
#
_symmetry.space_group_name_H-M   'P 1'
#
loop_
_entity.id
_entity.type
_entity.pdbx_description
1 polymer ?
#
loop_
_entity_poly.entity_id
_entity_poly.type
_entity_poly.pdbx_seq_one_letter_code
_entity_poly.pdbx_strand_id
1 'polypeptide(L)'
;MRDYYDILNVDKNANANDIKKAYRKVAMKYHPDKNPNDKSSEDKFKEAAEAYSVLSDQEKKNRYDQMGHQQYQQFGSQAGQGFSGGINVEDIFNSVFGDGGSFGDIFGGGDIFGGRSSRRSRTTKGNNLKITINLTLDEIFKGTSKTIKIKRWEKSNDEPVKCSECNGSGEVRFVQKSFLGQVVNVQPCSSCSGIGYAGGRVQKTAEIKINVPVGVSEGNFMTLDGEGDKSVVGNENGNLIVYFKEKEHELFTRSNNDIYIDCWINYVDAVLGTQIKVPTLSGFVKMKVPEAINNGQLLRLKNKGITELNRHKSGDQYVRVNISIPSKINNKTKSILEDLRLNLDSETKFKKISND
;
A
#
# COMPACT_ATOMS: atom_id res chain seq x y z
N MET A 1 9.27 -12.40 -43.13
CA MET A 1 8.97 -11.67 -41.87
C MET A 1 7.73 -12.30 -41.29
N ARG A 2 7.70 -12.48 -39.95
CA ARG A 2 6.52 -13.01 -39.27
C ARG A 2 5.46 -11.88 -39.18
N ASP A 3 4.21 -12.20 -39.45
CA ASP A 3 3.13 -11.23 -39.28
C ASP A 3 2.75 -11.10 -37.79
N TYR A 4 1.93 -10.13 -37.42
CA TYR A 4 1.58 -9.89 -36.02
C TYR A 4 0.74 -11.03 -35.41
N TYR A 5 0.00 -11.78 -36.24
CA TYR A 5 -0.72 -12.97 -35.80
C TYR A 5 0.23 -14.14 -35.51
N ASP A 6 1.27 -14.31 -36.35
CA ASP A 6 2.32 -15.30 -36.11
C ASP A 6 3.15 -15.00 -34.85
N ILE A 7 3.44 -13.71 -34.59
CA ILE A 7 4.18 -13.28 -33.40
C ILE A 7 3.42 -13.64 -32.13
N LEU A 8 2.11 -13.42 -32.10
CA LEU A 8 1.25 -13.77 -30.96
C LEU A 8 0.78 -15.21 -30.97
N ASN A 9 1.05 -15.95 -32.07
CA ASN A 9 0.59 -17.33 -32.30
C ASN A 9 -0.91 -17.47 -32.15
N VAL A 10 -1.67 -16.62 -32.90
CA VAL A 10 -3.13 -16.62 -32.96
C VAL A 10 -3.60 -16.66 -34.41
N ASP A 11 -4.82 -17.13 -34.62
CA ASP A 11 -5.48 -17.10 -35.94
C ASP A 11 -5.89 -15.66 -36.33
N LYS A 12 -5.93 -15.38 -37.63
CA LYS A 12 -6.37 -14.06 -38.16
C LYS A 12 -7.80 -13.69 -37.73
N ASN A 13 -8.64 -14.69 -37.49
CA ASN A 13 -10.01 -14.54 -37.02
C ASN A 13 -10.11 -14.48 -35.48
N ALA A 14 -8.99 -14.46 -34.74
CA ALA A 14 -8.99 -14.41 -33.29
C ALA A 14 -9.73 -13.19 -32.77
N ASN A 15 -10.54 -13.39 -31.74
CA ASN A 15 -11.24 -12.32 -31.06
C ASN A 15 -10.29 -11.55 -30.09
N ALA A 16 -10.70 -10.37 -29.65
CA ALA A 16 -9.91 -9.51 -28.79
C ALA A 16 -9.47 -10.20 -27.47
N ASN A 17 -10.30 -11.11 -26.94
CA ASN A 17 -9.96 -11.86 -25.72
C ASN A 17 -8.86 -12.90 -25.98
N ASP A 18 -8.88 -13.55 -27.13
CA ASP A 18 -7.86 -14.54 -27.48
C ASP A 18 -6.51 -13.85 -27.78
N ILE A 19 -6.53 -12.73 -28.49
CA ILE A 19 -5.36 -11.88 -28.72
C ILE A 19 -4.75 -11.44 -27.38
N LYS A 20 -5.58 -10.99 -26.43
CA LYS A 20 -5.13 -10.59 -25.08
C LYS A 20 -4.51 -11.74 -24.29
N LYS A 21 -5.12 -12.92 -24.35
CA LYS A 21 -4.59 -14.14 -23.68
C LYS A 21 -3.27 -14.58 -24.27
N ALA A 22 -3.14 -14.55 -25.59
CA ALA A 22 -1.93 -14.91 -26.33
C ALA A 22 -0.78 -13.96 -25.98
N TYR A 23 -1.04 -12.65 -26.04
CA TYR A 23 -0.05 -11.65 -25.63
C TYR A 23 0.45 -11.88 -24.21
N ARG A 24 -0.45 -12.08 -23.23
CA ARG A 24 -0.04 -12.36 -21.84
C ARG A 24 0.87 -13.58 -21.75
N LYS A 25 0.57 -14.65 -22.49
CA LYS A 25 1.40 -15.86 -22.49
C LYS A 25 2.80 -15.60 -23.04
N VAL A 26 2.93 -14.84 -24.13
CA VAL A 26 4.21 -14.48 -24.76
C VAL A 26 4.97 -13.51 -23.85
N ALA A 27 4.33 -12.49 -23.32
CA ALA A 27 4.92 -11.50 -22.42
C ALA A 27 5.45 -12.14 -21.13
N MET A 28 4.71 -13.08 -20.51
CA MET A 28 5.19 -13.80 -19.32
C MET A 28 6.36 -14.74 -19.62
N LYS A 29 6.44 -15.29 -20.83
CA LYS A 29 7.53 -16.18 -21.26
C LYS A 29 8.83 -15.43 -21.49
N TYR A 30 8.76 -14.26 -22.10
CA TYR A 30 9.92 -13.44 -22.50
C TYR A 30 10.11 -12.20 -21.61
N HIS A 31 9.55 -12.20 -20.40
CA HIS A 31 9.66 -11.11 -19.45
C HIS A 31 11.14 -10.85 -19.07
N PRO A 32 11.59 -9.57 -19.02
CA PRO A 32 12.96 -9.24 -18.64
C PRO A 32 13.39 -9.80 -17.28
N ASP A 33 12.50 -9.78 -16.28
CA ASP A 33 12.78 -10.33 -14.94
C ASP A 33 13.00 -11.85 -14.94
N LYS A 34 12.43 -12.57 -15.90
CA LYS A 34 12.61 -14.02 -16.03
C LYS A 34 13.77 -14.39 -16.94
N ASN A 35 14.18 -13.48 -17.81
CA ASN A 35 15.26 -13.69 -18.78
C ASN A 35 16.25 -12.51 -18.73
N PRO A 36 16.92 -12.27 -17.58
CA PRO A 36 17.83 -11.15 -17.44
C PRO A 36 19.00 -11.30 -18.41
N ASN A 37 19.34 -10.23 -19.13
CA ASN A 37 20.44 -10.15 -20.11
C ASN A 37 20.27 -11.01 -21.38
N ASP A 38 19.09 -11.51 -21.70
CA ASP A 38 18.81 -12.20 -22.98
C ASP A 38 18.19 -11.25 -24.00
N LYS A 39 19.03 -10.67 -24.88
CA LYS A 39 18.57 -9.79 -25.97
C LYS A 39 17.52 -10.44 -26.88
N SER A 40 17.61 -11.75 -27.11
CA SER A 40 16.66 -12.47 -27.96
C SER A 40 15.25 -12.50 -27.34
N SER A 41 15.18 -12.63 -26.00
CA SER A 41 13.92 -12.55 -25.25
C SER A 41 13.39 -11.13 -25.21
N GLU A 42 14.25 -10.13 -25.07
CA GLU A 42 13.88 -8.72 -25.12
C GLU A 42 13.28 -8.33 -26.49
N ASP A 43 13.89 -8.75 -27.58
CA ASP A 43 13.40 -8.48 -28.95
C ASP A 43 12.04 -9.15 -29.19
N LYS A 44 11.85 -10.41 -28.76
CA LYS A 44 10.55 -11.10 -28.86
C LYS A 44 9.48 -10.48 -28.00
N PHE A 45 9.85 -9.93 -26.86
CA PHE A 45 8.93 -9.18 -25.99
C PHE A 45 8.49 -7.89 -26.65
N LYS A 46 9.41 -7.13 -27.27
CA LYS A 46 9.10 -5.90 -28.04
C LYS A 46 8.20 -6.19 -29.23
N GLU A 47 8.53 -7.21 -30.03
CA GLU A 47 7.70 -7.66 -31.16
C GLU A 47 6.27 -8.03 -30.72
N ALA A 48 6.14 -8.74 -29.58
CA ALA A 48 4.84 -9.12 -29.05
C ALA A 48 4.01 -7.91 -28.56
N ALA A 49 4.68 -6.91 -27.96
CA ALA A 49 4.02 -5.68 -27.52
C ALA A 49 3.54 -4.86 -28.71
N GLU A 50 4.35 -4.76 -29.76
CA GLU A 50 3.96 -4.09 -31.01
C GLU A 50 2.78 -4.81 -31.67
N ALA A 51 2.83 -6.12 -31.85
CA ALA A 51 1.75 -6.92 -32.40
C ALA A 51 0.43 -6.72 -31.61
N TYR A 52 0.50 -6.73 -30.29
CA TYR A 52 -0.66 -6.49 -29.44
C TYR A 52 -1.22 -5.07 -29.58
N SER A 53 -0.37 -4.05 -29.67
CA SER A 53 -0.78 -2.65 -29.84
C SER A 53 -1.61 -2.40 -31.12
N VAL A 54 -1.36 -3.20 -32.15
CA VAL A 54 -2.08 -3.12 -33.42
C VAL A 54 -3.32 -4.01 -33.41
N LEU A 55 -3.21 -5.26 -32.96
CA LEU A 55 -4.31 -6.24 -33.05
C LEU A 55 -5.37 -6.07 -31.95
N SER A 56 -5.07 -5.38 -30.85
CA SER A 56 -6.04 -5.13 -29.78
C SER A 56 -7.03 -4.01 -30.10
N ASP A 57 -6.70 -3.12 -31.02
CA ASP A 57 -7.54 -2.01 -31.47
C ASP A 57 -8.23 -2.38 -32.80
N GLN A 58 -9.56 -2.32 -32.83
CA GLN A 58 -10.34 -2.76 -33.98
C GLN A 58 -10.05 -1.92 -35.24
N GLU A 59 -9.80 -0.62 -35.10
CA GLU A 59 -9.48 0.23 -36.24
C GLU A 59 -8.09 -0.04 -36.81
N LYS A 60 -7.10 -0.22 -35.94
CA LYS A 60 -5.73 -0.57 -36.32
C LYS A 60 -5.67 -1.97 -36.92
N LYS A 61 -6.37 -2.93 -36.31
CA LYS A 61 -6.51 -4.28 -36.85
C LYS A 61 -7.09 -4.28 -38.24
N ASN A 62 -8.19 -3.55 -38.49
CA ASN A 62 -8.81 -3.46 -39.79
C ASN A 62 -7.88 -2.83 -40.85
N ARG A 63 -7.11 -1.79 -40.47
CA ARG A 63 -6.11 -1.19 -41.37
C ARG A 63 -4.97 -2.16 -41.68
N TYR A 64 -4.49 -2.86 -40.67
CA TYR A 64 -3.44 -3.86 -40.78
C TYR A 64 -3.89 -5.02 -41.69
N ASP A 65 -5.11 -5.50 -41.56
CA ASP A 65 -5.69 -6.59 -42.35
C ASP A 65 -5.88 -6.16 -43.81
N GLN A 66 -6.19 -4.87 -44.07
CA GLN A 66 -6.33 -4.30 -45.43
C GLN A 66 -4.98 -4.08 -46.12
N MET A 67 -3.99 -3.58 -45.39
CA MET A 67 -2.70 -3.19 -45.98
C MET A 67 -1.69 -4.32 -46.03
N GLY A 68 -1.83 -5.29 -45.14
CA GLY A 68 -0.85 -6.34 -44.92
C GLY A 68 0.41 -5.85 -44.18
N HIS A 69 1.16 -6.80 -43.63
CA HIS A 69 2.29 -6.52 -42.71
C HIS A 69 3.38 -5.60 -43.31
N GLN A 70 3.79 -5.83 -44.54
CA GLN A 70 4.87 -5.05 -45.18
C GLN A 70 4.49 -3.60 -45.45
N GLN A 71 3.27 -3.36 -45.94
CA GLN A 71 2.81 -2.01 -46.21
C GLN A 71 2.49 -1.24 -44.94
N TYR A 72 1.99 -1.93 -43.92
CA TYR A 72 1.71 -1.32 -42.63
C TYR A 72 2.98 -0.82 -41.95
N GLN A 73 4.07 -1.58 -42.00
CA GLN A 73 5.38 -1.16 -41.47
C GLN A 73 5.99 -0.02 -42.26
N GLN A 74 5.89 -0.03 -43.58
CA GLN A 74 6.38 1.07 -44.44
C GLN A 74 5.62 2.36 -44.20
N PHE A 75 4.31 2.27 -44.02
CA PHE A 75 3.48 3.42 -43.69
C PHE A 75 3.82 4.01 -42.33
N GLY A 76 4.09 3.20 -41.34
CA GLY A 76 4.53 3.61 -39.99
C GLY A 76 5.89 4.35 -40.03
N SER A 77 6.84 3.89 -40.86
CA SER A 77 8.17 4.52 -40.98
C SER A 77 8.17 5.81 -41.79
N GLN A 78 7.25 5.97 -42.73
CA GLN A 78 7.16 7.16 -43.59
C GLN A 78 6.27 8.28 -43.02
N ALA A 79 5.37 7.95 -42.11
CA ALA A 79 4.49 8.90 -41.39
C ALA A 79 5.21 9.64 -40.24
N GLY A 80 6.50 9.53 -40.12
CA GLY A 80 7.34 10.12 -39.07
C GLY A 80 7.40 11.63 -38.96
N GLN A 81 6.60 12.38 -39.75
CA GLN A 81 6.56 13.85 -39.68
C GLN A 81 5.17 14.48 -39.51
N GLY A 82 4.09 13.70 -39.37
CA GLY A 82 2.74 14.30 -39.31
C GLY A 82 1.73 13.60 -38.39
N PHE A 83 1.97 12.41 -37.92
CA PHE A 83 1.03 11.68 -37.07
C PHE A 83 1.67 11.30 -35.74
N SER A 84 1.88 12.30 -34.89
CA SER A 84 2.37 12.17 -33.51
C SER A 84 1.31 11.50 -32.61
N GLY A 85 1.00 10.26 -32.92
CA GLY A 85 0.20 9.36 -32.11
C GLY A 85 0.89 8.00 -32.01
N GLY A 86 2.17 7.91 -32.39
CA GLY A 86 3.02 6.73 -32.19
C GLY A 86 3.35 6.61 -30.72
N ILE A 87 2.69 5.69 -30.06
CA ILE A 87 3.08 5.25 -28.73
C ILE A 87 4.44 4.60 -28.91
N ASN A 88 5.50 5.25 -28.42
CA ASN A 88 6.83 4.67 -28.34
C ASN A 88 6.73 3.38 -27.53
N VAL A 89 7.35 2.30 -28.03
CA VAL A 89 7.41 1.02 -27.28
C VAL A 89 8.06 1.25 -25.91
N GLU A 90 8.94 2.25 -25.82
CA GLU A 90 9.54 2.73 -24.58
C GLU A 90 8.53 3.41 -23.63
N ASP A 91 7.55 4.13 -24.16
CA ASP A 91 6.49 4.75 -23.34
C ASP A 91 5.49 3.71 -22.83
N ILE A 92 5.22 2.65 -23.61
CA ILE A 92 4.45 1.49 -23.15
C ILE A 92 5.26 0.73 -22.08
N PHE A 93 6.56 0.56 -22.32
CA PHE A 93 7.44 -0.09 -21.37
C PHE A 93 7.53 0.70 -20.07
N ASN A 94 7.75 2.00 -20.12
CA ASN A 94 7.81 2.86 -18.92
C ASN A 94 6.46 3.01 -18.22
N SER A 95 5.33 2.99 -18.94
CA SER A 95 4.00 3.04 -18.30
C SER A 95 3.55 1.70 -17.70
N VAL A 96 4.10 0.59 -18.18
CA VAL A 96 3.79 -0.77 -17.69
C VAL A 96 4.80 -1.25 -16.65
N PHE A 97 6.06 -0.81 -16.74
CA PHE A 97 7.19 -1.30 -15.91
C PHE A 97 7.96 -0.20 -15.18
N GLY A 98 7.73 1.08 -15.47
CA GLY A 98 8.33 2.20 -14.76
C GLY A 98 7.62 2.44 -13.43
N ASP A 99 8.36 2.24 -12.34
CA ASP A 99 8.03 2.63 -10.95
C ASP A 99 6.82 1.92 -10.30
N GLY A 100 6.95 0.60 -10.04
CA GLY A 100 6.18 -0.08 -8.97
C GLY A 100 4.67 -0.24 -9.16
N GLY A 101 4.13 0.02 -10.35
CA GLY A 101 2.70 -0.08 -10.63
C GLY A 101 2.22 -1.52 -10.83
N SER A 102 1.32 -1.96 -9.99
CA SER A 102 0.67 -3.28 -10.05
C SER A 102 -0.01 -3.47 -11.42
N PHE A 103 0.38 -4.53 -12.13
CA PHE A 103 -0.12 -4.97 -13.43
C PHE A 103 -1.67 -5.08 -13.54
N GLY A 104 -2.37 -5.04 -12.41
CA GLY A 104 -3.82 -5.14 -12.32
C GLY A 104 -4.59 -3.85 -12.60
N ASP A 105 -4.02 -2.68 -12.30
CA ASP A 105 -4.74 -1.41 -12.36
C ASP A 105 -4.76 -0.78 -13.75
N ILE A 106 -3.77 -1.05 -14.60
CA ILE A 106 -3.67 -0.46 -15.95
C ILE A 106 -4.54 -1.21 -16.97
N PHE A 107 -4.79 -2.50 -16.75
CA PHE A 107 -5.57 -3.35 -17.65
C PHE A 107 -7.01 -3.64 -17.20
N GLY A 108 -7.40 -3.21 -16.01
CA GLY A 108 -8.75 -3.42 -15.46
C GLY A 108 -9.79 -2.34 -15.76
N GLY A 109 -9.37 -1.16 -16.17
CA GLY A 109 -10.25 -0.03 -16.43
C GLY A 109 -10.16 0.44 -17.88
N GLY A 110 -11.22 0.29 -18.63
CA GLY A 110 -11.32 0.50 -20.06
C GLY A 110 -11.30 1.96 -20.57
N ASP A 111 -10.43 2.85 -20.02
CA ASP A 111 -10.48 4.28 -20.37
C ASP A 111 -9.21 4.88 -21.01
N ILE A 112 -8.15 4.10 -21.25
CA ILE A 112 -6.88 4.67 -21.76
C ILE A 112 -6.85 4.81 -23.28
N PHE A 113 -7.71 4.10 -24.04
CA PHE A 113 -7.70 4.08 -25.50
C PHE A 113 -8.90 4.73 -26.19
N GLY A 114 -9.81 5.35 -25.45
CA GLY A 114 -10.95 6.06 -26.02
C GLY A 114 -10.69 7.56 -26.20
N GLY A 115 -9.91 7.93 -27.19
CA GLY A 115 -9.71 9.34 -27.60
C GLY A 115 -10.97 10.00 -28.18
N ARG A 116 -11.95 10.26 -27.33
CA ARG A 116 -12.91 11.35 -27.48
C ARG A 116 -12.93 12.10 -26.17
N SER A 117 -12.16 13.19 -26.11
CA SER A 117 -12.36 14.19 -25.07
C SER A 117 -13.77 14.76 -25.22
N SER A 118 -14.79 14.04 -24.72
CA SER A 118 -15.95 14.74 -24.27
C SER A 118 -15.41 15.70 -23.22
N ARG A 119 -15.55 16.99 -23.45
CA ARG A 119 -15.46 18.03 -22.41
C ARG A 119 -16.52 17.70 -21.37
N ARG A 120 -16.27 16.65 -20.55
CA ARG A 120 -16.94 16.53 -19.27
C ARG A 120 -16.54 17.80 -18.56
N SER A 121 -17.50 18.69 -18.41
CA SER A 121 -17.43 19.76 -17.43
C SER A 121 -16.88 19.10 -16.17
N ARG A 122 -15.59 19.37 -15.84
CA ARG A 122 -15.01 18.90 -14.57
C ARG A 122 -15.90 19.50 -13.49
N THR A 123 -16.80 18.69 -12.97
CA THR A 123 -17.50 19.02 -11.75
C THR A 123 -16.41 19.29 -10.73
N THR A 124 -16.38 20.50 -10.19
CA THR A 124 -15.38 20.88 -9.20
C THR A 124 -15.67 20.08 -7.92
N LYS A 125 -15.04 18.93 -7.84
CA LYS A 125 -15.07 18.08 -6.63
C LYS A 125 -14.35 18.81 -5.50
N GLY A 126 -14.86 18.72 -4.28
CA GLY A 126 -14.13 19.18 -3.09
C GLY A 126 -12.81 18.44 -2.91
N ASN A 127 -11.85 19.07 -2.23
CA ASN A 127 -10.56 18.43 -1.98
C ASN A 127 -10.68 17.30 -0.94
N ASN A 128 -9.89 16.24 -1.14
CA ASN A 128 -9.76 15.21 -0.14
C ASN A 128 -8.91 15.73 1.03
N LEU A 129 -9.35 15.46 2.25
CA LEU A 129 -8.60 15.74 3.47
C LEU A 129 -7.94 14.47 3.97
N LYS A 130 -6.76 14.62 4.56
CA LYS A 130 -6.00 13.52 5.15
C LYS A 130 -5.72 13.84 6.60
N ILE A 131 -5.99 12.90 7.49
CA ILE A 131 -5.69 13.01 8.92
C ILE A 131 -5.07 11.72 9.43
N THR A 132 -4.32 11.82 10.51
CA THR A 132 -3.76 10.65 11.21
C THR A 132 -4.33 10.59 12.62
N ILE A 133 -4.85 9.45 13.01
CA ILE A 133 -5.37 9.18 14.36
C ILE A 133 -4.43 8.23 15.06
N ASN A 134 -3.98 8.64 16.25
CA ASN A 134 -3.19 7.79 17.13
C ASN A 134 -4.14 6.89 17.94
N LEU A 135 -3.88 5.59 17.91
CA LEU A 135 -4.65 4.56 18.62
C LEU A 135 -3.76 3.87 19.65
N THR A 136 -4.32 3.57 20.80
CA THR A 136 -3.68 2.69 21.78
C THR A 136 -3.92 1.23 21.39
N LEU A 137 -3.07 0.33 21.88
CA LEU A 137 -3.19 -1.11 21.62
C LEU A 137 -4.53 -1.68 22.12
N ASP A 138 -5.04 -1.17 23.24
CA ASP A 138 -6.37 -1.52 23.78
C ASP A 138 -7.50 -1.09 22.86
N GLU A 139 -7.41 0.10 22.27
CA GLU A 139 -8.40 0.61 21.30
C GLU A 139 -8.41 -0.23 20.03
N ILE A 140 -7.23 -0.66 19.57
CA ILE A 140 -7.09 -1.56 18.42
C ILE A 140 -7.66 -2.95 18.73
N PHE A 141 -7.45 -3.44 19.97
CA PHE A 141 -7.94 -4.75 20.40
C PHE A 141 -9.46 -4.80 20.53
N LYS A 142 -10.07 -3.76 21.08
CA LYS A 142 -11.53 -3.72 21.34
C LYS A 142 -12.34 -3.10 20.20
N GLY A 143 -11.68 -2.36 19.32
CA GLY A 143 -12.33 -1.40 18.44
C GLY A 143 -12.78 -0.18 19.24
N THR A 144 -12.94 0.94 18.59
CA THR A 144 -13.34 2.17 19.27
C THR A 144 -14.08 3.11 18.33
N SER A 145 -14.83 4.03 18.91
CA SER A 145 -15.47 5.12 18.16
C SER A 145 -14.93 6.44 18.68
N LYS A 146 -14.28 7.21 17.81
CA LYS A 146 -13.68 8.51 18.15
C LYS A 146 -14.39 9.63 17.41
N THR A 147 -14.73 10.70 18.11
CA THR A 147 -15.18 11.95 17.49
C THR A 147 -13.99 12.88 17.35
N ILE A 148 -13.74 13.31 16.13
CA ILE A 148 -12.65 14.23 15.79
C ILE A 148 -13.19 15.55 15.31
N LYS A 149 -12.43 16.60 15.54
CA LYS A 149 -12.72 17.95 15.03
C LYS A 149 -11.76 18.25 13.90
N ILE A 150 -12.30 18.47 12.70
CA ILE A 150 -11.52 18.84 11.52
C ILE A 150 -11.95 20.21 11.03
N LYS A 151 -11.00 20.97 10.51
CA LYS A 151 -11.30 22.20 9.76
C LYS A 151 -11.44 21.84 8.29
N ARG A 152 -12.58 22.14 7.71
CA ARG A 152 -12.86 21.92 6.29
C ARG A 152 -13.54 23.11 5.66
N TRP A 153 -13.44 23.20 4.35
CA TRP A 153 -14.19 24.18 3.58
C TRP A 153 -15.63 23.71 3.42
N GLU A 154 -16.59 24.57 3.76
CA GLU A 154 -18.01 24.38 3.55
C GLU A 154 -18.56 25.48 2.63
N LYS A 155 -19.71 25.24 2.03
CA LYS A 155 -20.40 26.26 1.22
C LYS A 155 -20.72 27.47 2.10
N SER A 156 -20.44 28.68 1.59
CA SER A 156 -20.94 29.93 2.17
C SER A 156 -22.19 30.38 1.41
N ASN A 157 -22.85 31.41 1.96
CA ASN A 157 -23.99 32.02 1.29
C ASN A 157 -23.57 32.94 0.11
N ASP A 158 -22.27 33.23 -0.02
CA ASP A 158 -21.76 34.08 -1.09
C ASP A 158 -21.75 33.33 -2.41
N GLU A 159 -22.07 33.98 -3.50
CA GLU A 159 -22.00 33.38 -4.82
C GLU A 159 -20.52 33.14 -5.23
N PRO A 160 -20.18 31.94 -5.71
CA PRO A 160 -18.83 31.66 -6.17
C PRO A 160 -18.54 32.37 -7.48
N VAL A 161 -17.45 33.12 -7.55
CA VAL A 161 -16.97 33.81 -8.75
C VAL A 161 -15.87 32.99 -9.42
N LYS A 162 -15.88 32.88 -10.73
CA LYS A 162 -14.79 32.20 -11.44
C LYS A 162 -13.44 32.85 -11.16
N CYS A 163 -12.43 32.05 -10.84
CA CYS A 163 -11.09 32.55 -10.60
C CYS A 163 -10.55 33.25 -11.84
N SER A 164 -10.06 34.48 -11.70
CA SER A 164 -9.56 35.31 -12.80
C SER A 164 -8.27 34.76 -13.44
N GLU A 165 -7.43 34.06 -12.69
CA GLU A 165 -6.18 33.49 -13.21
C GLU A 165 -6.39 32.25 -14.07
N CYS A 166 -7.21 31.30 -13.60
CA CYS A 166 -7.44 30.04 -14.30
C CYS A 166 -8.76 29.98 -15.06
N ASN A 167 -9.57 31.04 -15.04
CA ASN A 167 -10.88 31.12 -15.70
C ASN A 167 -11.82 29.94 -15.39
N GLY A 168 -11.73 29.43 -14.17
CA GLY A 168 -12.57 28.33 -13.69
C GLY A 168 -11.99 26.93 -13.93
N SER A 169 -10.80 26.79 -14.56
CA SER A 169 -10.17 25.49 -14.82
C SER A 169 -9.55 24.84 -13.57
N GLY A 170 -9.18 25.65 -12.58
CA GLY A 170 -8.45 25.20 -11.39
C GLY A 170 -6.95 24.93 -11.63
N GLU A 171 -6.50 24.97 -12.87
CA GLU A 171 -5.13 24.64 -13.27
C GLU A 171 -4.51 25.76 -14.11
N VAL A 172 -3.23 25.98 -13.93
CA VAL A 172 -2.43 26.91 -14.76
C VAL A 172 -1.40 26.10 -15.52
N ARG A 173 -1.28 26.37 -16.82
CA ARG A 173 -0.36 25.66 -17.71
C ARG A 173 0.83 26.53 -18.00
N PHE A 174 2.02 26.04 -17.64
CA PHE A 174 3.28 26.68 -17.96
C PHE A 174 3.95 25.92 -19.09
N VAL A 175 4.24 26.64 -20.18
CA VAL A 175 4.98 26.07 -21.31
C VAL A 175 6.45 26.42 -21.11
N GLN A 176 7.27 25.43 -20.78
CA GLN A 176 8.72 25.58 -20.74
C GLN A 176 9.31 25.11 -22.07
N LYS A 177 10.06 25.99 -22.72
CA LYS A 177 10.85 25.63 -23.88
C LYS A 177 12.15 25.01 -23.42
N SER A 178 12.33 23.72 -23.68
CA SER A 178 13.57 22.98 -23.46
C SER A 178 14.27 22.75 -24.81
N PHE A 179 15.56 22.41 -24.77
CA PHE A 179 16.34 22.03 -25.94
C PHE A 179 15.75 20.80 -26.67
N LEU A 180 14.97 19.98 -25.98
CA LEU A 180 14.31 18.78 -26.52
C LEU A 180 12.84 19.00 -26.91
N GLY A 181 12.35 20.26 -26.90
CA GLY A 181 10.96 20.58 -27.24
C GLY A 181 10.23 21.42 -26.20
N GLN A 182 8.92 21.59 -26.39
CA GLN A 182 8.06 22.29 -25.43
C GLN A 182 7.47 21.32 -24.44
N VAL A 183 7.77 21.50 -23.14
CA VAL A 183 7.16 20.76 -22.05
C VAL A 183 6.04 21.60 -21.46
N VAL A 184 4.82 21.08 -21.47
CA VAL A 184 3.65 21.72 -20.82
C VAL A 184 3.55 21.18 -19.41
N ASN A 185 3.87 22.00 -18.43
CA ASN A 185 3.72 21.67 -17.02
C ASN A 185 2.36 22.21 -16.54
N VAL A 186 1.52 21.35 -15.96
CA VAL A 186 0.21 21.70 -15.42
C VAL A 186 0.30 21.72 -13.92
N GLN A 187 -0.02 22.84 -13.29
CA GLN A 187 0.01 23.00 -11.84
C GLN A 187 -1.35 23.50 -11.34
N PRO A 188 -1.76 23.13 -10.12
CA PRO A 188 -2.93 23.72 -9.49
C PRO A 188 -2.79 25.24 -9.41
N CYS A 189 -3.84 25.97 -9.76
CA CYS A 189 -3.86 27.44 -9.68
C CYS A 189 -3.66 27.87 -8.22
N SER A 190 -2.64 28.70 -7.97
CA SER A 190 -2.30 29.17 -6.63
C SER A 190 -3.37 30.08 -6.03
N SER A 191 -4.01 30.93 -6.82
CA SER A 191 -5.04 31.87 -6.38
C SER A 191 -6.32 31.22 -5.89
N CYS A 192 -6.73 30.10 -6.48
CA CYS A 192 -7.94 29.37 -6.05
C CYS A 192 -7.64 28.02 -5.41
N SER A 193 -6.36 27.67 -5.25
CA SER A 193 -5.91 26.39 -4.70
C SER A 193 -6.48 25.18 -5.46
N GLY A 194 -6.53 25.28 -6.79
CA GLY A 194 -7.01 24.20 -7.67
C GLY A 194 -8.52 24.11 -7.85
N ILE A 195 -9.32 24.95 -7.19
CA ILE A 195 -10.78 24.84 -7.20
C ILE A 195 -11.43 25.48 -8.40
N GLY A 196 -10.80 26.47 -9.01
CA GLY A 196 -11.33 27.22 -10.15
C GLY A 196 -12.26 28.39 -9.78
N TYR A 197 -12.60 28.56 -8.51
CA TYR A 197 -13.52 29.60 -8.05
C TYR A 197 -12.96 30.34 -6.83
N ALA A 198 -13.26 31.62 -6.73
CA ALA A 198 -13.02 32.47 -5.59
C ALA A 198 -14.36 32.74 -4.87
N GLY A 199 -14.35 32.86 -3.53
CA GLY A 199 -15.57 32.99 -2.75
C GLY A 199 -16.41 31.71 -2.68
N GLY A 200 -17.65 31.82 -2.25
CA GLY A 200 -18.59 30.70 -2.16
C GLY A 200 -18.24 29.63 -1.13
N ARG A 201 -17.20 29.83 -0.28
CA ARG A 201 -16.76 28.89 0.74
C ARG A 201 -16.29 29.57 2.00
N VAL A 202 -16.48 28.91 3.13
CA VAL A 202 -16.05 29.35 4.46
C VAL A 202 -15.41 28.15 5.17
N GLN A 203 -14.34 28.41 5.90
CA GLN A 203 -13.71 27.37 6.71
C GLN A 203 -14.48 27.17 8.00
N LYS A 204 -15.00 25.97 8.24
CA LYS A 204 -15.70 25.59 9.47
C LYS A 204 -15.08 24.37 10.12
N THR A 205 -15.25 24.30 11.44
CA THR A 205 -14.91 23.10 12.19
C THR A 205 -16.08 22.13 12.16
N ALA A 206 -15.87 20.93 11.64
CA ALA A 206 -16.84 19.84 11.63
C ALA A 206 -16.42 18.77 12.65
N GLU A 207 -17.40 18.22 13.35
CA GLU A 207 -17.23 17.07 14.23
C GLU A 207 -17.62 15.80 13.48
N ILE A 208 -16.71 14.86 13.34
CA ILE A 208 -16.93 13.62 12.60
C ILE A 208 -16.68 12.44 13.51
N LYS A 209 -17.66 11.55 13.59
CA LYS A 209 -17.56 10.29 14.33
C LYS A 209 -16.93 9.23 13.43
N ILE A 210 -15.85 8.64 13.89
CA ILE A 210 -15.08 7.60 13.20
C ILE A 210 -15.19 6.31 13.99
N ASN A 211 -15.66 5.25 13.35
CA ASN A 211 -15.70 3.93 13.94
C ASN A 211 -14.45 3.17 13.50
N VAL A 212 -13.54 2.93 14.42
CA VAL A 212 -12.29 2.19 14.18
C VAL A 212 -12.56 0.71 14.40
N PRO A 213 -12.42 -0.13 13.36
CA PRO A 213 -12.62 -1.56 13.50
C PRO A 213 -11.50 -2.21 14.33
N VAL A 214 -11.77 -3.42 14.84
CA VAL A 214 -10.81 -4.24 15.55
C VAL A 214 -9.68 -4.67 14.60
N GLY A 215 -8.46 -4.70 15.09
CA GLY A 215 -7.33 -5.28 14.38
C GLY A 215 -6.66 -4.37 13.35
N VAL A 216 -6.99 -3.07 13.32
CA VAL A 216 -6.28 -2.12 12.44
C VAL A 216 -4.78 -2.11 12.76
N SER A 217 -3.97 -1.90 11.73
CA SER A 217 -2.52 -1.82 11.84
C SER A 217 -2.02 -0.45 11.37
N GLU A 218 -0.82 -0.08 11.78
CA GLU A 218 -0.16 1.10 11.26
C GLU A 218 -0.05 1.01 9.73
N GLY A 219 -0.35 2.12 9.06
CA GLY A 219 -0.44 2.18 7.60
C GLY A 219 -1.81 1.83 7.01
N ASN A 220 -2.72 1.22 7.78
CA ASN A 220 -4.09 1.10 7.33
C ASN A 220 -4.76 2.47 7.29
N PHE A 221 -5.71 2.62 6.39
CA PHE A 221 -6.53 3.82 6.29
C PHE A 221 -7.99 3.45 6.03
N MET A 222 -8.87 4.37 6.34
CA MET A 222 -10.27 4.30 5.94
C MET A 222 -10.68 5.59 5.24
N THR A 223 -11.60 5.48 4.29
CA THR A 223 -12.15 6.62 3.57
C THR A 223 -13.57 6.87 4.03
N LEU A 224 -13.86 8.11 4.40
CA LEU A 224 -15.20 8.59 4.68
C LEU A 224 -15.65 9.47 3.52
N ASP A 225 -16.56 8.94 2.71
CA ASP A 225 -17.00 9.57 1.49
C ASP A 225 -17.78 10.86 1.77
N GLY A 226 -17.42 11.92 1.04
CA GLY A 226 -18.05 13.22 1.15
C GLY A 226 -17.75 14.01 2.42
N GLU A 227 -16.85 13.52 3.32
CA GLU A 227 -16.48 14.18 4.57
C GLU A 227 -15.22 15.05 4.46
N GLY A 228 -14.66 15.19 3.27
CA GLY A 228 -13.62 16.18 2.96
C GLY A 228 -14.20 17.58 2.78
N ASP A 229 -13.49 18.41 2.01
CA ASP A 229 -13.97 19.74 1.65
C ASP A 229 -15.27 19.66 0.83
N LYS A 230 -16.20 20.55 1.11
CA LYS A 230 -17.43 20.63 0.32
C LYS A 230 -17.15 21.29 -1.03
N SER A 231 -17.78 20.78 -2.08
CA SER A 231 -17.70 21.39 -3.40
C SER A 231 -18.31 22.78 -3.41
N VAL A 232 -17.72 23.73 -4.12
CA VAL A 232 -18.22 25.11 -4.23
C VAL A 232 -19.36 25.20 -5.23
N VAL A 233 -19.22 24.57 -6.40
CA VAL A 233 -20.15 24.65 -7.54
C VAL A 233 -20.75 23.31 -7.89
N GLY A 234 -20.05 22.20 -7.61
CA GLY A 234 -20.54 20.86 -7.86
C GLY A 234 -21.31 20.26 -6.69
N ASN A 235 -21.82 19.05 -6.88
CA ASN A 235 -22.47 18.27 -5.82
C ASN A 235 -21.55 17.22 -5.19
N GLU A 236 -20.33 17.04 -5.75
CA GLU A 236 -19.40 16.04 -5.25
C GLU A 236 -18.43 16.66 -4.23
N ASN A 237 -18.57 16.26 -2.99
CA ASN A 237 -17.63 16.64 -1.94
C ASN A 237 -16.35 15.80 -2.03
N GLY A 238 -15.28 16.29 -1.43
CA GLY A 238 -14.07 15.50 -1.20
C GLY A 238 -14.28 14.44 -0.15
N ASN A 239 -13.35 13.52 -0.04
CA ASN A 239 -13.36 12.46 0.96
C ASN A 239 -12.42 12.80 2.12
N LEU A 240 -12.71 12.28 3.30
CA LEU A 240 -11.77 12.31 4.42
C LEU A 240 -11.06 10.95 4.50
N ILE A 241 -9.76 10.99 4.35
CA ILE A 241 -8.88 9.82 4.45
C ILE A 241 -8.24 9.82 5.83
N VAL A 242 -8.56 8.80 6.61
CA VAL A 242 -8.12 8.64 8.00
C VAL A 242 -7.04 7.57 8.05
N TYR A 243 -5.81 7.95 8.36
CA TYR A 243 -4.70 7.02 8.59
C TYR A 243 -4.63 6.67 10.07
N PHE A 244 -4.28 5.43 10.37
CA PHE A 244 -4.09 4.96 11.72
C PHE A 244 -2.61 4.84 12.04
N LYS A 245 -2.24 5.30 13.24
CA LYS A 245 -0.90 5.15 13.82
C LYS A 245 -1.03 4.54 15.19
N GLU A 246 -0.24 3.51 15.48
CA GLU A 246 -0.21 2.87 16.79
C GLU A 246 0.66 3.67 17.77
N LYS A 247 0.19 3.82 19.00
CA LYS A 247 0.97 4.36 20.12
C LYS A 247 1.70 3.21 20.81
N GLU A 248 2.94 3.45 21.20
CA GLU A 248 3.68 2.51 22.04
C GLU A 248 2.89 2.20 23.31
N HIS A 249 2.91 0.92 23.69
CA HIS A 249 2.27 0.44 24.90
C HIS A 249 3.33 0.17 25.98
N GLU A 250 3.01 0.46 27.24
CA GLU A 250 3.96 0.33 28.37
C GLU A 250 4.48 -1.09 28.58
N LEU A 251 3.66 -2.09 28.32
CA LEU A 251 3.97 -3.51 28.63
C LEU A 251 4.10 -4.38 27.40
N PHE A 252 3.38 -4.08 26.33
CA PHE A 252 3.26 -4.96 25.17
C PHE A 252 3.96 -4.39 23.94
N THR A 253 4.67 -5.25 23.24
CA THR A 253 5.18 -4.99 21.89
C THR A 253 4.36 -5.79 20.90
N ARG A 254 3.86 -5.16 19.85
CA ARG A 254 3.10 -5.80 18.79
C ARG A 254 3.99 -6.19 17.63
N SER A 255 3.78 -7.37 17.08
CA SER A 255 4.31 -7.78 15.79
C SER A 255 3.17 -8.41 14.98
N ASN A 256 2.68 -7.70 13.97
CA ASN A 256 1.47 -8.07 13.21
C ASN A 256 0.25 -8.27 14.11
N ASN A 257 -0.23 -9.52 14.25
CA ASN A 257 -1.37 -9.86 15.10
C ASN A 257 -0.94 -10.45 16.47
N ASP A 258 0.34 -10.73 16.61
CA ASP A 258 0.89 -11.26 17.86
C ASP A 258 1.39 -10.15 18.77
N ILE A 259 1.33 -10.38 20.06
CA ILE A 259 1.83 -9.48 21.10
C ILE A 259 2.89 -10.17 21.96
N TYR A 260 3.85 -9.39 22.40
CA TYR A 260 4.99 -9.85 23.19
C TYR A 260 5.05 -9.09 24.49
N ILE A 261 5.42 -9.80 25.55
CA ILE A 261 5.67 -9.22 26.89
C ILE A 261 6.85 -9.91 27.53
N ASP A 262 7.66 -9.14 28.26
CA ASP A 262 8.74 -9.65 29.09
C ASP A 262 8.24 -9.94 30.51
N CYS A 263 8.61 -11.08 31.02
CA CYS A 263 8.32 -11.51 32.38
C CYS A 263 9.63 -11.90 33.09
N TRP A 264 9.85 -11.38 34.26
CA TRP A 264 11.01 -11.72 35.09
C TRP A 264 10.58 -12.61 36.26
N ILE A 265 11.17 -13.78 36.37
CA ILE A 265 11.00 -14.71 37.49
C ILE A 265 12.31 -14.91 38.21
N ASN A 266 12.26 -15.34 39.47
CA ASN A 266 13.49 -15.64 40.21
C ASN A 266 14.08 -16.99 39.75
N TYR A 267 15.33 -17.23 40.11
CA TYR A 267 16.05 -18.46 39.77
C TYR A 267 15.36 -19.73 40.25
N VAL A 268 14.84 -19.72 41.50
CA VAL A 268 14.17 -20.88 42.08
C VAL A 268 12.92 -21.27 41.30
N ASP A 269 12.10 -20.30 40.96
CA ASP A 269 10.92 -20.49 40.10
C ASP A 269 11.28 -20.98 38.71
N ALA A 270 12.43 -20.57 38.19
CA ALA A 270 12.91 -21.03 36.90
C ALA A 270 13.32 -22.50 36.91
N VAL A 271 13.91 -22.95 38.01
CA VAL A 271 14.36 -24.36 38.18
C VAL A 271 13.20 -25.28 38.51
N LEU A 272 12.38 -24.92 39.48
CA LEU A 272 11.30 -25.78 40.01
C LEU A 272 9.99 -25.67 39.22
N GLY A 273 9.91 -24.70 38.31
CA GLY A 273 8.66 -24.34 37.66
C GLY A 273 7.73 -23.58 38.61
N THR A 274 6.84 -22.82 38.06
CA THR A 274 5.90 -22.00 38.83
C THR A 274 4.63 -21.72 38.06
N GLN A 275 3.65 -21.10 38.70
CA GLN A 275 2.45 -20.59 38.06
C GLN A 275 2.40 -19.08 38.23
N ILE A 276 2.40 -18.37 37.14
CA ILE A 276 2.37 -16.90 37.12
C ILE A 276 1.03 -16.36 36.57
N LYS A 277 0.68 -15.16 36.99
CA LYS A 277 -0.47 -14.41 36.47
C LYS A 277 0.02 -13.41 35.43
N VAL A 278 -0.24 -13.70 34.15
CA VAL A 278 0.22 -12.92 33.02
C VAL A 278 -0.86 -11.91 32.60
N PRO A 279 -0.52 -10.61 32.45
CA PRO A 279 -1.44 -9.64 31.88
C PRO A 279 -1.64 -9.94 30.39
N THR A 280 -2.87 -9.74 29.91
CA THR A 280 -3.26 -9.83 28.51
C THR A 280 -4.15 -8.64 28.16
N LEU A 281 -4.37 -8.34 26.89
CA LEU A 281 -5.29 -7.28 26.46
C LEU A 281 -6.75 -7.52 26.91
N SER A 282 -7.09 -8.77 27.24
CA SER A 282 -8.42 -9.15 27.77
C SER A 282 -8.48 -9.32 29.29
N GLY A 283 -7.43 -8.94 30.02
CA GLY A 283 -7.32 -9.12 31.46
C GLY A 283 -6.14 -10.03 31.83
N PHE A 284 -6.29 -10.93 32.82
CA PHE A 284 -5.19 -11.75 33.30
C PHE A 284 -5.45 -13.24 33.06
N VAL A 285 -4.38 -13.97 32.73
CA VAL A 285 -4.42 -15.43 32.55
C VAL A 285 -3.37 -16.09 33.44
N LYS A 286 -3.73 -17.20 34.07
CA LYS A 286 -2.75 -18.04 34.78
C LYS A 286 -1.98 -18.89 33.78
N MET A 287 -0.67 -18.80 33.80
CA MET A 287 0.23 -19.56 32.92
C MET A 287 1.19 -20.40 33.78
N LYS A 288 1.35 -21.68 33.40
CA LYS A 288 2.35 -22.55 34.02
C LYS A 288 3.69 -22.32 33.34
N VAL A 289 4.71 -22.01 34.10
CA VAL A 289 6.11 -22.00 33.69
C VAL A 289 6.66 -23.38 33.94
N PRO A 290 7.20 -24.11 32.96
CA PRO A 290 7.78 -25.43 33.13
C PRO A 290 9.05 -25.38 34.00
N GLU A 291 9.39 -26.52 34.56
CA GLU A 291 10.65 -26.73 35.27
C GLU A 291 11.83 -26.58 34.32
N ALA A 292 12.97 -26.12 34.83
CA ALA A 292 14.22 -25.94 34.10
C ALA A 292 14.07 -25.07 32.82
N ILE A 293 13.27 -24.00 32.91
CA ILE A 293 13.08 -23.09 31.79
C ILE A 293 14.35 -22.32 31.47
N ASN A 294 14.67 -22.17 30.20
CA ASN A 294 15.82 -21.37 29.75
C ASN A 294 15.53 -19.87 29.83
N ASN A 295 16.58 -19.08 30.13
CA ASN A 295 16.49 -17.64 30.09
C ASN A 295 16.15 -17.17 28.65
N GLY A 296 15.18 -16.25 28.51
CA GLY A 296 14.71 -15.73 27.23
C GLY A 296 13.74 -16.66 26.49
N GLN A 297 13.34 -17.79 27.05
CA GLN A 297 12.41 -18.72 26.41
C GLN A 297 11.03 -18.09 26.25
N LEU A 298 10.44 -18.27 25.07
CA LEU A 298 9.10 -17.79 24.74
C LEU A 298 8.04 -18.84 25.08
N LEU A 299 7.07 -18.46 25.89
CA LEU A 299 5.88 -19.25 26.19
C LEU A 299 4.68 -18.63 25.48
N ARG A 300 3.88 -19.45 24.78
CA ARG A 300 2.77 -19.00 23.97
C ARG A 300 1.42 -19.15 24.68
N LEU A 301 0.65 -18.08 24.68
CA LEU A 301 -0.75 -18.05 25.06
C LEU A 301 -1.60 -17.93 23.80
N LYS A 302 -2.23 -19.02 23.38
CA LYS A 302 -3.01 -19.10 22.14
C LYS A 302 -4.20 -18.14 22.18
N ASN A 303 -4.46 -17.48 21.03
CA ASN A 303 -5.60 -16.58 20.80
C ASN A 303 -5.67 -15.41 21.81
N LYS A 304 -4.51 -14.95 22.33
CA LYS A 304 -4.42 -13.80 23.24
C LYS A 304 -3.77 -12.58 22.59
N GLY A 305 -3.48 -12.64 21.29
CA GLY A 305 -3.06 -11.52 20.47
C GLY A 305 -4.24 -10.72 19.92
N ILE A 306 -3.98 -9.95 18.87
CA ILE A 306 -4.95 -9.06 18.20
C ILE A 306 -5.72 -9.84 17.14
N THR A 307 -7.00 -9.57 17.01
CA THR A 307 -7.83 -10.14 15.95
C THR A 307 -7.45 -9.51 14.62
N GLU A 308 -7.31 -10.31 13.58
CA GLU A 308 -7.02 -9.85 12.22
C GLU A 308 -8.18 -9.00 11.67
N LEU A 309 -7.85 -7.89 11.03
CA LEU A 309 -8.85 -6.99 10.45
C LEU A 309 -9.76 -7.76 9.47
N ASN A 310 -11.07 -7.61 9.66
CA ASN A 310 -12.13 -8.29 8.87
C ASN A 310 -12.11 -9.81 8.92
N ARG A 311 -11.45 -10.42 9.91
CA ARG A 311 -11.42 -11.86 10.14
C ARG A 311 -11.68 -12.19 11.61
N HIS A 312 -12.07 -13.45 11.88
CA HIS A 312 -12.28 -13.95 13.26
C HIS A 312 -11.05 -14.62 13.87
N LYS A 313 -9.93 -14.62 13.16
CA LYS A 313 -8.69 -15.23 13.63
C LYS A 313 -7.93 -14.22 14.49
N SER A 314 -7.61 -14.61 15.72
CA SER A 314 -6.74 -13.82 16.61
C SER A 314 -5.32 -14.37 16.56
N GLY A 315 -4.36 -13.48 16.70
CA GLY A 315 -2.97 -13.82 16.96
C GLY A 315 -2.76 -14.40 18.35
N ASP A 316 -1.53 -14.68 18.71
CA ASP A 316 -1.12 -15.23 19.97
C ASP A 316 -0.40 -14.17 20.83
N GLN A 317 -0.31 -14.43 22.14
CA GLN A 317 0.56 -13.67 23.01
C GLN A 317 1.77 -14.51 23.37
N TYR A 318 2.94 -13.92 23.23
CA TYR A 318 4.21 -14.54 23.62
C TYR A 318 4.76 -13.87 24.87
N VAL A 319 5.09 -14.69 25.86
CA VAL A 319 5.69 -14.25 27.11
C VAL A 319 7.14 -14.70 27.11
N ARG A 320 8.07 -13.74 27.04
CA ARG A 320 9.49 -14.03 27.13
C ARG A 320 9.86 -14.09 28.61
N VAL A 321 10.24 -15.28 29.06
CA VAL A 321 10.60 -15.50 30.45
C VAL A 321 12.07 -15.21 30.63
N ASN A 322 12.37 -14.19 31.45
CA ASN A 322 13.72 -13.79 31.85
C ASN A 322 13.96 -14.17 33.29
N ILE A 323 15.18 -14.56 33.57
CA ILE A 323 15.57 -14.94 34.95
C ILE A 323 16.23 -13.73 35.62
N SER A 324 15.63 -13.27 36.71
CA SER A 324 16.19 -12.17 37.51
C SER A 324 17.13 -12.71 38.60
N ILE A 325 18.30 -12.09 38.65
CA ILE A 325 19.29 -12.37 39.72
C ILE A 325 19.22 -11.24 40.73
N PRO A 326 18.94 -11.54 42.01
CA PRO A 326 18.85 -10.49 43.04
C PRO A 326 20.21 -9.83 43.26
N SER A 327 20.22 -8.50 43.27
CA SER A 327 21.44 -7.69 43.52
C SER A 327 21.90 -7.74 44.99
N LYS A 328 21.00 -8.05 45.91
CA LYS A 328 21.30 -8.14 47.35
C LYS A 328 20.66 -9.42 47.93
N ILE A 329 21.43 -10.18 48.68
CA ILE A 329 20.98 -11.38 49.38
C ILE A 329 21.38 -11.27 50.84
N ASN A 330 20.56 -11.84 51.75
CA ASN A 330 20.87 -11.89 53.16
C ASN A 330 21.80 -13.10 53.44
N ASN A 331 22.40 -13.15 54.64
CA ASN A 331 23.36 -14.19 55.03
C ASN A 331 22.74 -15.60 54.97
N LYS A 332 21.47 -15.76 55.36
CA LYS A 332 20.76 -17.03 55.31
C LYS A 332 20.61 -17.53 53.86
N THR A 333 20.18 -16.64 52.94
CA THR A 333 20.07 -17.00 51.52
C THR A 333 21.44 -17.33 50.93
N LYS A 334 22.48 -16.60 51.31
CA LYS A 334 23.87 -16.88 50.88
C LYS A 334 24.33 -18.28 51.28
N SER A 335 24.12 -18.67 52.51
CA SER A 335 24.48 -20.02 52.98
C SER A 335 23.75 -21.11 52.18
N ILE A 336 22.43 -20.95 51.96
CA ILE A 336 21.66 -21.91 51.16
C ILE A 336 22.17 -22.02 49.73
N LEU A 337 22.55 -20.90 49.11
CA LEU A 337 23.12 -20.89 47.76
C LEU A 337 24.51 -21.50 47.69
N GLU A 338 25.32 -21.37 48.76
CA GLU A 338 26.63 -22.03 48.88
C GLU A 338 26.47 -23.55 48.99
N ASP A 339 25.52 -24.03 49.80
CA ASP A 339 25.18 -25.45 49.90
C ASP A 339 24.64 -26.02 48.59
N LEU A 340 23.77 -25.24 47.89
CA LEU A 340 23.25 -25.62 46.57
C LEU A 340 24.36 -25.74 45.52
N ARG A 341 25.36 -24.84 45.54
CA ARG A 341 26.49 -24.87 44.62
C ARG A 341 27.31 -26.16 44.72
N LEU A 342 27.41 -26.74 45.93
CA LEU A 342 28.13 -28.03 46.17
C LEU A 342 27.37 -29.22 45.57
N ASN A 343 26.07 -29.11 45.39
CA ASN A 343 25.21 -30.17 44.88
C ASN A 343 24.80 -29.99 43.40
N LEU A 344 25.29 -28.93 42.73
CA LEU A 344 25.02 -28.71 41.31
C LEU A 344 26.21 -29.22 40.48
N ASP A 345 25.95 -30.25 39.67
CA ASP A 345 26.83 -30.67 38.58
C ASP A 345 26.72 -29.67 37.41
N SER A 346 27.39 -28.50 37.51
CA SER A 346 27.38 -27.52 36.46
C SER A 346 28.76 -27.36 35.80
N GLU A 347 28.89 -27.81 34.58
CA GLU A 347 30.06 -27.50 33.75
C GLU A 347 29.94 -26.13 33.13
N THR A 348 31.02 -25.35 33.21
CA THR A 348 31.11 -24.08 32.47
C THR A 348 31.24 -24.37 30.97
N LYS A 349 30.25 -23.94 30.16
CA LYS A 349 30.23 -24.16 28.72
C LYS A 349 30.44 -22.84 27.95
N PHE A 350 31.29 -22.87 26.96
CA PHE A 350 31.54 -21.75 26.07
C PHE A 350 30.93 -22.01 24.70
N LYS A 351 30.24 -21.05 24.15
CA LYS A 351 29.69 -21.09 22.78
C LYS A 351 30.12 -19.84 21.99
N LYS A 352 30.30 -19.98 20.69
CA LYS A 352 30.54 -18.84 19.80
C LYS A 352 29.33 -17.91 19.83
N ILE A 353 29.56 -16.59 19.92
CA ILE A 353 28.51 -15.59 19.81
C ILE A 353 28.01 -15.63 18.35
N SER A 354 26.72 -15.93 18.13
CA SER A 354 26.03 -15.70 16.88
C SER A 354 25.58 -14.25 16.89
N ASN A 355 26.06 -13.44 15.93
CA ASN A 355 25.49 -12.13 15.67
C ASN A 355 24.17 -12.38 14.90
N ASP A 356 23.04 -12.46 15.61
CA ASP A 356 21.69 -12.41 15.02
C ASP A 356 21.20 -10.97 14.96
#